data_6de61cfe07b4e18af97d7aea25dcea3e
#
_entry.id   6de61cfe07b4e18af97d7aea25dcea3e
#
_cell.length_a   1.000
_cell.length_b   1.000
_cell.length_c   1.000
_cell.angle_alpha   90.00
_cell.angle_beta   90.00
_cell.angle_gamma   90.00
#
_symmetry.space_group_name_H-M   'P 1'
#
loop_
_entity.id
_entity.type
_entity.pdbx_description
1 polymer ?
#
loop_
_entity_poly.entity_id
_entity_poly.type
_entity_poly.pdbx_seq_one_letter_code
_entity_poly.pdbx_strand_id
1 'polypeptide(L)'
;MWQGVFPAVTTKFTETDELDHAEMERCFGLQMDAGCDGIIVGGSLGEGPMLSPDEKLAVFKTAKAVSGGKPVLMTINEAGTREACGRAREAKAAGADGLMVVPSMVYHADRDEAVAGLRAVAEAG
;
A
#
# COMPACT_ATOMS: atom_id res chain seq x y z
N MET A 1 10.56 4.61 -14.92
CA MET A 1 11.09 4.63 -13.53
C MET A 1 10.42 5.80 -12.82
N TRP A 2 9.85 5.60 -11.64
CA TRP A 2 9.25 6.68 -10.87
C TRP A 2 10.31 7.64 -10.33
N GLN A 3 9.97 8.92 -10.27
CA GLN A 3 10.81 9.98 -9.73
C GLN A 3 9.94 10.92 -8.91
N GLY A 4 10.56 11.63 -7.99
CA GLY A 4 9.88 12.62 -7.17
C GLY A 4 9.48 12.12 -5.78
N VAL A 5 8.44 12.72 -5.22
CA VAL A 5 8.00 12.51 -3.83
C VAL A 5 6.74 11.63 -3.79
N PHE A 6 6.84 10.52 -3.08
CA PHE A 6 5.75 9.58 -2.84
C PHE A 6 5.52 9.47 -1.32
N PRO A 7 4.61 10.22 -0.73
CA PRO A 7 4.33 10.13 0.69
C PRO A 7 3.70 8.78 1.04
N ALA A 8 4.17 8.17 2.12
CA ALA A 8 3.47 7.09 2.79
C ALA A 8 2.37 7.70 3.66
N VAL A 9 1.13 7.56 3.23
CA VAL A 9 0.00 8.25 3.87
C VAL A 9 -0.58 7.45 5.02
N THR A 10 -1.21 8.17 5.97
CA THR A 10 -1.93 7.57 7.09
C THR A 10 -3.34 7.16 6.66
N THR A 11 -3.84 6.05 7.23
CA THR A 11 -5.26 5.69 7.14
C THR A 11 -6.06 6.52 8.13
N LYS A 12 -7.28 6.89 7.79
CA LYS A 12 -8.17 7.64 8.67
C LYS A 12 -9.36 6.77 9.07
N PHE A 13 -9.73 6.88 10.33
CA PHE A 13 -10.84 6.15 10.93
C PHE A 13 -11.82 7.10 11.57
N THR A 14 -13.08 6.70 11.62
CA THR A 14 -14.14 7.37 12.36
C THR A 14 -13.99 7.12 13.86
N GLU A 15 -14.81 7.79 14.68
CA GLU A 15 -14.87 7.52 16.13
C GLU A 15 -15.36 6.10 16.47
N THR A 16 -15.91 5.38 15.49
CA THR A 16 -16.38 3.99 15.62
C THR A 16 -15.45 2.98 14.97
N ASP A 17 -14.18 3.35 14.73
CA ASP A 17 -13.12 2.51 14.15
C ASP A 17 -13.40 2.01 12.71
N GLU A 18 -14.30 2.67 11.99
CA GLU A 18 -14.53 2.41 10.57
C GLU A 18 -13.63 3.30 9.69
N LEU A 19 -13.36 2.90 8.45
CA LEU A 19 -12.59 3.74 7.52
C LEU A 19 -13.32 5.06 7.23
N ASP A 20 -12.65 6.17 7.46
CA ASP A 20 -13.14 7.51 7.11
C ASP A 20 -12.67 7.88 5.69
N HIS A 21 -13.46 7.48 4.71
CA HIS A 21 -13.16 7.73 3.30
C HIS A 21 -13.11 9.22 2.97
N ALA A 22 -14.00 10.02 3.54
CA ALA A 22 -14.05 11.46 3.27
C ALA A 22 -12.79 12.17 3.77
N GLU A 23 -12.35 11.84 4.99
CA GLU A 23 -11.13 12.42 5.54
C GLU A 23 -9.87 11.90 4.82
N MET A 24 -9.85 10.64 4.37
CA MET A 24 -8.76 10.13 3.53
C MET A 24 -8.71 10.85 2.18
N GLU A 25 -9.83 11.04 1.48
CA GLU A 25 -9.90 11.80 0.23
C GLU A 25 -9.35 13.21 0.39
N ARG A 26 -9.75 13.90 1.47
CA ARG A 26 -9.26 15.23 1.80
C ARG A 26 -7.74 15.23 2.04
N CYS A 27 -7.24 14.32 2.87
CA CYS A 27 -5.83 14.25 3.23
C CYS A 27 -4.94 13.83 2.05
N PHE A 28 -5.39 12.87 1.25
CA PHE A 28 -4.65 12.42 0.06
C PHE A 28 -4.66 13.50 -1.03
N GLY A 29 -5.81 14.17 -1.21
CA GLY A 29 -5.94 15.31 -2.13
C GLY A 29 -4.95 16.43 -1.80
N LEU A 30 -4.81 16.79 -0.52
CA LEU A 30 -3.82 17.78 -0.07
C LEU A 30 -2.38 17.43 -0.46
N GLN A 31 -2.01 16.13 -0.44
CA GLN A 31 -0.69 15.68 -0.89
C GLN A 31 -0.52 15.90 -2.41
N MET A 32 -1.57 15.60 -3.16
CA MET A 32 -1.55 15.80 -4.61
C MET A 32 -1.49 17.27 -4.99
N ASP A 33 -2.26 18.12 -4.31
CA ASP A 33 -2.28 19.58 -4.51
C ASP A 33 -0.94 20.23 -4.11
N ALA A 34 -0.27 19.68 -3.10
CA ALA A 34 1.08 20.09 -2.68
C ALA A 34 2.17 19.69 -3.68
N GLY A 35 1.83 18.97 -4.76
CA GLY A 35 2.76 18.63 -5.83
C GLY A 35 3.48 17.30 -5.65
N CYS A 36 3.01 16.41 -4.76
CA CYS A 36 3.56 15.06 -4.69
C CYS A 36 3.35 14.29 -6.00
N ASP A 37 4.28 13.40 -6.31
CA ASP A 37 4.33 12.69 -7.60
C ASP A 37 3.60 11.34 -7.58
N GLY A 38 3.18 10.89 -6.41
CA GLY A 38 2.40 9.67 -6.21
C GLY A 38 2.02 9.50 -4.74
N ILE A 39 1.42 8.36 -4.40
CA ILE A 39 1.00 8.01 -3.02
C ILE A 39 1.38 6.56 -2.73
N ILE A 40 1.80 6.27 -1.49
CA ILE A 40 1.98 4.91 -0.98
C ILE A 40 0.97 4.69 0.15
N VAL A 41 0.11 3.68 0.00
CA VAL A 41 -0.91 3.33 0.99
C VAL A 41 -0.59 2.02 1.73
N GLY A 42 -1.14 1.86 2.93
CA GLY A 42 -1.05 0.62 3.71
C GLY A 42 0.33 0.31 4.27
N GLY A 43 1.23 1.30 4.33
CA GLY A 43 2.51 1.18 5.03
C GLY A 43 2.35 1.13 6.55
N SER A 44 3.47 1.14 7.29
CA SER A 44 3.44 1.14 8.77
C SER A 44 2.71 2.37 9.32
N LEU A 45 2.94 3.56 8.75
CA LEU A 45 2.23 4.78 9.11
C LEU A 45 0.74 4.74 8.74
N GLY A 46 0.39 3.98 7.72
CA GLY A 46 -1.00 3.75 7.29
C GLY A 46 -1.66 2.58 8.01
N GLU A 47 -1.06 2.08 9.08
CA GLU A 47 -1.57 0.99 9.92
C GLU A 47 -1.88 -0.30 9.13
N GLY A 48 -1.18 -0.49 8.00
CA GLY A 48 -1.41 -1.58 7.07
C GLY A 48 -1.45 -2.98 7.69
N PRO A 49 -0.60 -3.33 8.68
CA PRO A 49 -0.69 -4.63 9.37
C PRO A 49 -1.99 -4.86 10.13
N MET A 50 -2.71 -3.79 10.50
CA MET A 50 -3.96 -3.87 11.26
C MET A 50 -5.21 -3.89 10.36
N LEU A 51 -5.05 -3.54 9.08
CA LEU A 51 -6.14 -3.51 8.12
C LEU A 51 -6.45 -4.91 7.59
N SER A 52 -7.72 -5.25 7.49
CA SER A 52 -8.17 -6.41 6.73
C SER A 52 -7.84 -6.26 5.24
N PRO A 53 -7.82 -7.35 4.47
CA PRO A 53 -7.64 -7.31 3.03
C PRO A 53 -8.59 -6.34 2.30
N ASP A 54 -9.86 -6.35 2.68
CA ASP A 54 -10.88 -5.50 2.07
C ASP A 54 -10.66 -4.02 2.40
N GLU A 55 -10.26 -3.72 3.64
CA GLU A 55 -9.91 -2.36 4.06
C GLU A 55 -8.67 -1.85 3.32
N LYS A 56 -7.62 -2.65 3.17
CA LYS A 56 -6.44 -2.28 2.36
C LYS A 56 -6.84 -1.90 0.93
N LEU A 57 -7.73 -2.69 0.33
CA LEU A 57 -8.22 -2.43 -1.02
C LEU A 57 -9.09 -1.17 -1.07
N ALA A 58 -9.92 -0.93 -0.04
CA ALA A 58 -10.75 0.27 0.06
C ALA A 58 -9.89 1.53 0.18
N VAL A 59 -8.87 1.54 1.05
CA VAL A 59 -7.89 2.64 1.18
C VAL A 59 -7.18 2.90 -0.16
N PHE A 60 -6.76 1.84 -0.85
CA PHE A 60 -6.13 1.96 -2.17
C PHE A 60 -7.08 2.62 -3.19
N LYS A 61 -8.34 2.18 -3.26
CA LYS A 61 -9.35 2.77 -4.17
C LYS A 61 -9.59 4.25 -3.88
N THR A 62 -9.65 4.62 -2.61
CA THR A 62 -9.78 6.03 -2.19
C THR A 62 -8.59 6.85 -2.69
N ALA A 63 -7.36 6.37 -2.51
CA ALA A 63 -6.17 7.05 -3.00
C ALA A 63 -6.16 7.16 -4.54
N LYS A 64 -6.55 6.09 -5.24
CA LYS A 64 -6.61 6.07 -6.70
C LYS A 64 -7.61 7.09 -7.25
N ALA A 65 -8.75 7.28 -6.57
CA ALA A 65 -9.78 8.24 -6.98
C ALA A 65 -9.29 9.70 -6.95
N VAL A 66 -8.39 10.05 -6.02
CA VAL A 66 -7.89 11.43 -5.85
C VAL A 66 -6.48 11.64 -6.43
N SER A 67 -5.84 10.60 -6.95
CA SER A 67 -4.46 10.66 -7.44
C SER A 67 -4.26 11.53 -8.68
N GLY A 68 -5.34 11.87 -9.40
CA GLY A 68 -5.25 12.64 -10.64
C GLY A 68 -4.47 11.92 -11.75
N GLY A 69 -4.43 10.60 -11.72
CA GLY A 69 -3.65 9.77 -12.65
C GLY A 69 -2.19 9.57 -12.26
N LYS A 70 -1.75 10.15 -11.14
CA LYS A 70 -0.42 9.89 -10.58
C LYS A 70 -0.34 8.48 -10.00
N PRO A 71 0.85 7.87 -9.93
CA PRO A 71 1.02 6.51 -9.43
C PRO A 71 0.54 6.34 -7.98
N VAL A 72 -0.17 5.25 -7.73
CA VAL A 72 -0.55 4.81 -6.38
C VAL A 72 0.05 3.44 -6.12
N LEU A 73 0.90 3.34 -5.10
CA LEU A 73 1.55 2.12 -4.70
C LEU A 73 0.83 1.51 -3.50
N MET A 74 0.69 0.19 -3.53
CA MET A 74 0.14 -0.56 -2.41
C MET A 74 1.26 -1.24 -1.63
N THR A 75 1.20 -1.17 -0.30
CA THR A 75 2.17 -1.87 0.55
C THR A 75 1.76 -3.33 0.74
N ILE A 76 2.74 -4.21 0.60
CA ILE A 76 2.65 -5.64 0.89
C ILE A 76 3.46 -5.88 2.16
N ASN A 77 2.79 -6.22 3.25
CA ASN A 77 3.39 -6.38 4.58
C ASN A 77 2.86 -7.62 5.32
N GLU A 78 2.44 -8.61 4.57
CA GLU A 78 2.00 -9.90 5.07
C GLU A 78 3.18 -10.69 5.62
N ALA A 79 2.95 -11.45 6.71
CA ALA A 79 4.00 -12.22 7.38
C ALA A 79 4.47 -13.42 6.55
N GLY A 80 3.61 -13.99 5.71
CA GLY A 80 3.90 -15.17 4.90
C GLY A 80 4.01 -14.84 3.41
N THR A 81 4.98 -15.47 2.72
CA THR A 81 5.18 -15.28 1.28
C THR A 81 3.95 -15.62 0.44
N ARG A 82 3.19 -16.66 0.82
CA ARG A 82 1.97 -17.06 0.09
C ARG A 82 0.92 -15.95 0.12
N GLU A 83 0.68 -15.39 1.29
CA GLU A 83 -0.26 -14.29 1.52
C GLU A 83 0.21 -13.03 0.80
N ALA A 84 1.50 -12.72 0.89
CA ALA A 84 2.12 -11.59 0.19
C ALA A 84 1.94 -11.68 -1.33
N CYS A 85 2.17 -12.86 -1.93
CA CYS A 85 1.90 -13.10 -3.35
C CYS A 85 0.40 -12.98 -3.69
N GLY A 86 -0.49 -13.38 -2.78
CA GLY A 86 -1.93 -13.18 -2.91
C GLY A 86 -2.28 -11.71 -2.99
N ARG A 87 -1.78 -10.91 -2.04
CA ARG A 87 -1.99 -9.45 -2.02
C ARG A 87 -1.39 -8.75 -3.24
N ALA A 88 -0.22 -9.18 -3.70
CA ALA A 88 0.39 -8.62 -4.91
C ALA A 88 -0.51 -8.81 -6.15
N ARG A 89 -1.09 -10.00 -6.32
CA ARG A 89 -2.06 -10.26 -7.41
C ARG A 89 -3.31 -9.40 -7.29
N GLU A 90 -3.84 -9.22 -6.09
CA GLU A 90 -5.01 -8.37 -5.85
C GLU A 90 -4.70 -6.91 -6.12
N ALA A 91 -3.55 -6.41 -5.66
CA ALA A 91 -3.09 -5.06 -5.94
C ALA A 91 -2.99 -4.81 -7.45
N LYS A 92 -2.38 -5.72 -8.19
CA LYS A 92 -2.32 -5.67 -9.66
C LYS A 92 -3.70 -5.65 -10.30
N ALA A 93 -4.59 -6.56 -9.88
CA ALA A 93 -5.97 -6.63 -10.39
C ALA A 93 -6.76 -5.36 -10.09
N ALA A 94 -6.47 -4.68 -8.97
CA ALA A 94 -7.07 -3.40 -8.61
C ALA A 94 -6.46 -2.20 -9.36
N GLY A 95 -5.39 -2.39 -10.12
CA GLY A 95 -4.73 -1.34 -10.89
C GLY A 95 -3.68 -0.56 -10.11
N ALA A 96 -3.02 -1.19 -9.14
CA ALA A 96 -1.86 -0.59 -8.49
C ALA A 96 -0.74 -0.38 -9.50
N ASP A 97 -0.11 0.79 -9.44
CA ASP A 97 0.99 1.15 -10.34
C ASP A 97 2.32 0.52 -9.87
N GLY A 98 2.35 0.06 -8.62
CA GLY A 98 3.51 -0.64 -8.06
C GLY A 98 3.26 -1.12 -6.63
N LEU A 99 4.27 -1.80 -6.09
CA LEU A 99 4.23 -2.37 -4.76
C LEU A 99 5.39 -1.86 -3.91
N MET A 100 5.11 -1.54 -2.65
CA MET A 100 6.12 -1.38 -1.61
C MET A 100 6.11 -2.65 -0.77
N VAL A 101 7.13 -3.49 -0.90
CA VAL A 101 7.18 -4.78 -0.19
C VAL A 101 8.01 -4.63 1.07
N VAL A 102 7.41 -4.95 2.21
CA VAL A 102 8.06 -4.94 3.52
C VAL A 102 8.32 -6.39 3.93
N PRO A 103 9.56 -6.76 4.25
CA PRO A 103 9.86 -8.11 4.72
C PRO A 103 9.20 -8.38 6.08
N SER A 104 9.00 -9.66 6.40
CA SER A 104 8.45 -10.05 7.70
C SER A 104 9.27 -9.45 8.85
N MET A 105 8.59 -8.80 9.79
CA MET A 105 9.21 -8.18 10.97
C MET A 105 9.34 -9.14 12.14
N VAL A 106 8.66 -10.29 12.10
CA VAL A 106 8.61 -11.25 13.22
C VAL A 106 9.70 -12.30 13.10
N TYR A 107 9.88 -12.87 11.91
CA TYR A 107 10.93 -13.83 11.63
C TYR A 107 11.93 -13.20 10.65
N HIS A 108 13.16 -13.03 11.12
CA HIS A 108 14.22 -12.48 10.28
C HIS A 108 14.65 -13.54 9.26
N ALA A 109 14.36 -13.27 8.00
CA ALA A 109 14.87 -14.07 6.89
C ALA A 109 16.39 -13.83 6.72
N ASP A 110 17.12 -14.86 6.32
CA ASP A 110 18.47 -14.66 5.82
C ASP A 110 18.43 -13.96 4.43
N ARG A 111 19.60 -13.67 3.89
CA ARG A 111 19.72 -12.95 2.61
C ARG A 111 19.04 -13.68 1.45
N ASP A 112 19.25 -14.98 1.36
CA ASP A 112 18.76 -15.78 0.23
C ASP A 112 17.25 -15.99 0.32
N GLU A 113 16.74 -16.21 1.51
CA GLU A 113 15.30 -16.26 1.81
C GLU A 113 14.62 -14.92 1.50
N ALA A 114 15.22 -13.79 1.91
CA ALA A 114 14.69 -12.47 1.63
C ALA A 114 14.61 -12.19 0.12
N VAL A 115 15.68 -12.53 -0.61
CA VAL A 115 15.71 -12.36 -2.08
C VAL A 115 14.68 -13.26 -2.74
N ALA A 116 14.55 -14.52 -2.32
CA ALA A 116 13.57 -15.46 -2.87
C ALA A 116 12.13 -14.97 -2.61
N GLY A 117 11.85 -14.50 -1.39
CA GLY A 117 10.54 -13.96 -1.03
C GLY A 117 10.17 -12.71 -1.83
N LEU A 118 11.08 -11.72 -1.92
CA LEU A 118 10.86 -10.50 -2.71
C LEU A 118 10.64 -10.81 -4.19
N ARG A 119 11.41 -11.75 -4.75
CA ARG A 119 11.25 -12.20 -6.14
C ARG A 119 9.88 -12.82 -6.36
N ALA A 120 9.45 -13.73 -5.49
CA ALA A 120 8.14 -14.37 -5.59
C ALA A 120 6.99 -13.35 -5.58
N VAL A 121 7.06 -12.33 -4.72
CA VAL A 121 6.07 -11.25 -4.67
C VAL A 121 6.11 -10.40 -5.93
N ALA A 122 7.30 -10.05 -6.43
CA ALA A 122 7.45 -9.25 -7.65
C ALA A 122 6.95 -9.99 -8.92
N GLU A 123 7.10 -11.32 -8.97
CA GLU A 123 6.58 -12.14 -10.07
C GLU A 123 5.06 -12.33 -10.01
N ALA A 124 4.46 -12.18 -8.82
CA ALA A 124 3.02 -12.29 -8.61
C ALA A 124 2.25 -11.01 -8.92
N GLY A 125 2.90 -9.84 -8.74
CA GLY A 125 2.32 -8.49 -8.88
C GLY A 125 2.43 -7.84 -10.24
#